data_c69e4548b10ae346b9b929c8b9481443
#
_entry.id   c69e4548b10ae346b9b929c8b9481443
#
_cell.length_a   1.000
_cell.length_b   1.000
_cell.length_c   1.000
_cell.angle_alpha   90.00
_cell.angle_beta   90.00
_cell.angle_gamma   90.00
#
_symmetry.space_group_name_H-M   'P 1'
#
loop_
_entity.id
_entity.type
_entity.pdbx_description
1 polymer ?
#
loop_
_entity_poly.entity_id
_entity_poly.type
_entity_poly.pdbx_seq_one_letter_code
_entity_poly.pdbx_strand_id
1 'polypeptide(L)'
;VNLLEYAEHYKSASGLLLDADVVGFGGGGKTFDWSLIPAELARHFILSGGLSAENVGDAVRRIRPWGVDVSSGVEALDGKSKGIKDANRIRQFVAEVTLADSDLNMKADHNANAGYVL
;
A
#
# COMPACT_ATOMS: atom_id res chain seq x y z
N VAL A 1 0.65 -15.43 10.52
CA VAL A 1 0.59 -14.27 11.42
C VAL A 1 -0.85 -13.82 11.58
N ASN A 2 -1.29 -13.68 12.80
CA ASN A 2 -2.61 -13.15 13.09
C ASN A 2 -2.51 -11.62 13.22
N LEU A 3 -2.98 -10.91 12.22
CA LEU A 3 -2.87 -9.46 12.18
C LEU A 3 -3.71 -8.76 13.24
N LEU A 4 -4.86 -9.34 13.62
CA LEU A 4 -5.69 -8.79 14.69
C LEU A 4 -4.97 -8.84 16.04
N GLU A 5 -4.34 -9.96 16.35
CA GLU A 5 -3.52 -10.10 17.56
C GLU A 5 -2.34 -9.14 17.54
N TYR A 6 -1.66 -9.04 16.43
CA TYR A 6 -0.52 -8.14 16.26
C TYR A 6 -0.94 -6.69 16.50
N ALA A 7 -2.04 -6.28 15.88
CA ALA A 7 -2.55 -4.93 16.06
C ALA A 7 -2.96 -4.65 17.51
N GLU A 8 -3.53 -5.62 18.21
CA GLU A 8 -3.90 -5.48 19.61
C GLU A 8 -2.69 -5.26 20.51
N HIS A 9 -1.55 -5.91 20.22
CA HIS A 9 -0.31 -5.69 20.95
C HIS A 9 0.19 -4.26 20.85
N TYR A 10 -0.08 -3.58 19.74
CA TYR A 10 0.43 -2.25 19.45
C TYR A 10 -0.68 -1.21 19.33
N LYS A 11 -1.79 -1.44 20.01
CA LYS A 11 -2.98 -0.56 19.92
C LYS A 11 -2.73 0.87 20.38
N SER A 12 -1.68 1.14 21.14
CA SER A 12 -1.30 2.48 21.54
C SER A 12 -0.59 3.27 20.43
N ALA A 13 -0.16 2.59 19.38
CA ALA A 13 0.44 3.27 18.23
C ALA A 13 -0.66 3.96 17.40
N SER A 14 -0.31 5.10 16.79
CA SER A 14 -1.24 5.81 15.90
C SER A 14 -1.48 5.09 14.58
N GLY A 15 -0.57 4.21 14.19
CA GLY A 15 -0.68 3.39 12.99
C GLY A 15 0.41 2.33 12.98
N LEU A 16 0.31 1.38 12.07
CA LEU A 16 1.26 0.30 11.95
C LEU A 16 1.74 0.21 10.50
N LEU A 17 3.03 -0.05 10.32
CA LEU A 17 3.57 -0.38 9.00
C LEU A 17 3.46 -1.90 8.81
N LEU A 18 2.78 -2.31 7.74
CA LEU A 18 2.67 -3.70 7.37
C LEU A 18 3.56 -3.95 6.15
N ASP A 19 4.67 -4.64 6.36
CA ASP A 19 5.57 -5.01 5.29
C ASP A 19 5.24 -6.43 4.83
N ALA A 20 4.67 -6.54 3.63
CA ALA A 20 4.24 -7.82 3.08
C ALA A 20 5.39 -8.81 2.91
N ASP A 21 6.58 -8.33 2.61
CA ASP A 21 7.75 -9.20 2.46
C ASP A 21 8.20 -9.79 3.80
N VAL A 22 8.13 -9.00 4.88
CA VAL A 22 8.55 -9.42 6.22
C VAL A 22 7.58 -10.42 6.81
N VAL A 23 6.28 -10.26 6.58
CA VAL A 23 5.30 -11.21 7.12
C VAL A 23 5.22 -12.51 6.31
N GLY A 24 6.05 -12.66 5.30
CA GLY A 24 6.20 -13.92 4.58
C GLY A 24 5.14 -14.24 3.54
N PHE A 25 4.33 -13.29 3.19
CA PHE A 25 3.25 -13.51 2.23
C PHE A 25 3.65 -13.21 0.78
N GLY A 26 4.78 -12.57 0.55
CA GLY A 26 5.16 -12.08 -0.76
C GLY A 26 6.48 -12.62 -1.32
N GLY A 27 7.09 -13.60 -0.69
CA GLY A 27 8.39 -14.11 -1.11
C GLY A 27 8.39 -14.76 -2.50
N GLY A 28 9.55 -14.75 -3.15
CA GLY A 28 9.76 -15.49 -4.40
C GLY A 28 9.01 -14.96 -5.61
N GLY A 29 8.73 -13.67 -5.68
CA GLY A 29 8.02 -13.07 -6.80
C GLY A 29 6.53 -13.32 -6.81
N LYS A 30 5.99 -13.89 -5.76
CA LYS A 30 4.55 -14.11 -5.64
C LYS A 30 3.87 -12.84 -5.15
N THR A 31 2.70 -12.56 -5.70
CA THR A 31 1.88 -11.44 -5.25
C THR A 31 1.38 -11.72 -3.84
N PHE A 32 1.49 -10.71 -2.98
CA PHE A 32 0.91 -10.79 -1.64
C PHE A 32 -0.61 -10.92 -1.73
N ASP A 33 -1.18 -11.80 -0.93
CA ASP A 33 -2.65 -11.94 -0.87
C ASP A 33 -3.22 -10.90 0.11
N TRP A 34 -3.66 -9.79 -0.44
CA TRP A 34 -4.19 -8.68 0.34
C TRP A 34 -5.52 -9.00 1.03
N SER A 35 -6.19 -10.08 0.61
CA SER A 35 -7.43 -10.50 1.28
C SER A 35 -7.21 -10.94 2.73
N LEU A 36 -5.96 -11.22 3.09
CA LEU A 36 -5.60 -11.59 4.46
C LEU A 36 -5.61 -10.41 5.42
N ILE A 37 -5.72 -9.18 4.92
CA ILE A 37 -5.75 -7.99 5.76
C ILE A 37 -7.21 -7.69 6.14
N PRO A 38 -7.55 -7.73 7.44
CA PRO A 38 -8.90 -7.37 7.86
C PRO A 38 -9.24 -5.94 7.50
N ALA A 39 -10.41 -5.74 6.92
CA ALA A 39 -10.83 -4.41 6.43
C ALA A 39 -10.85 -3.36 7.55
N GLU A 40 -11.23 -3.75 8.75
CA GLU A 40 -11.29 -2.83 9.89
C GLU A 40 -9.93 -2.36 10.36
N LEU A 41 -8.85 -3.07 10.02
CA LEU A 41 -7.48 -2.68 10.37
C LEU A 41 -6.80 -1.89 9.27
N ALA A 42 -7.25 -2.05 8.03
CA ALA A 42 -6.54 -1.51 6.87
C ALA A 42 -6.30 0.00 6.97
N ARG A 43 -7.28 0.75 7.46
CA ARG A 43 -7.18 2.20 7.60
C ARG A 43 -6.14 2.66 8.63
N HIS A 44 -5.62 1.75 9.42
CA HIS A 44 -4.57 2.02 10.40
C HIS A 44 -3.20 1.56 9.92
N PHE A 45 -3.14 0.98 8.73
CA PHE A 45 -1.90 0.44 8.18
C PHE A 45 -1.30 1.36 7.12
N ILE A 46 0.02 1.43 7.15
CA ILE A 46 0.82 1.84 6.00
C ILE A 46 1.27 0.54 5.34
N LEU A 47 0.83 0.33 4.10
CA LEU A 47 1.16 -0.89 3.38
C LEU A 47 2.51 -0.74 2.69
N SER A 48 3.37 -1.73 2.87
CA SER A 48 4.71 -1.75 2.31
C SER A 48 5.04 -3.15 1.81
N GLY A 49 6.15 -3.28 1.10
CA GLY A 49 6.66 -4.56 0.62
C GLY A 49 6.12 -4.93 -0.77
N GLY A 50 6.98 -4.96 -1.75
CA GLY A 50 6.65 -5.39 -3.10
C GLY A 50 5.77 -4.44 -3.89
N LEU A 51 5.57 -3.22 -3.43
CA LEU A 51 4.73 -2.26 -4.16
C LEU A 51 5.49 -1.63 -5.34
N SER A 52 4.75 -1.34 -6.39
CA SER A 52 5.24 -0.67 -7.59
C SER A 52 4.08 0.05 -8.27
N ALA A 53 4.37 0.82 -9.33
CA ALA A 53 3.31 1.46 -10.10
C ALA A 53 2.32 0.44 -10.70
N GLU A 54 2.77 -0.77 -10.95
CA GLU A 54 1.95 -1.81 -11.57
C GLU A 54 0.91 -2.41 -10.62
N ASN A 55 1.11 -2.32 -9.31
CA ASN A 55 0.20 -2.98 -8.36
C ASN A 55 -0.38 -2.06 -7.28
N VAL A 56 0.20 -0.86 -7.07
CA VAL A 56 -0.22 -0.01 -5.97
C VAL A 56 -1.67 0.46 -6.09
N GLY A 57 -2.14 0.75 -7.31
CA GLY A 57 -3.51 1.16 -7.51
C GLY A 57 -4.51 0.10 -7.07
N ASP A 58 -4.23 -1.14 -7.42
CA ASP A 58 -5.06 -2.27 -7.02
C ASP A 58 -5.04 -2.47 -5.50
N ALA A 59 -3.86 -2.31 -4.90
CA ALA A 59 -3.72 -2.39 -3.45
C ALA A 59 -4.56 -1.32 -2.74
N VAL A 60 -4.49 -0.08 -3.21
CA VAL A 60 -5.26 1.02 -2.62
C VAL A 60 -6.76 0.76 -2.75
N ARG A 61 -7.23 0.32 -3.90
CA ARG A 61 -8.65 0.07 -4.13
C ARG A 61 -9.19 -1.08 -3.28
N ARG A 62 -8.42 -2.14 -3.13
CA ARG A 62 -8.85 -3.34 -2.41
C ARG A 62 -8.72 -3.21 -0.90
N ILE A 63 -7.62 -2.66 -0.43
CA ILE A 63 -7.27 -2.64 0.99
C ILE A 63 -7.72 -1.35 1.64
N ARG A 64 -7.63 -0.24 0.93
CA ARG A 64 -7.87 1.11 1.44
C ARG A 64 -7.00 1.41 2.66
N PRO A 65 -5.68 1.25 2.55
CA PRO A 65 -4.78 1.53 3.66
C PRO A 65 -4.74 3.02 3.95
N TRP A 66 -4.28 3.38 5.14
CA TRP A 66 -4.05 4.77 5.48
C TRP A 66 -2.97 5.40 4.61
N GLY A 67 -1.96 4.62 4.27
CA GLY A 67 -0.88 5.08 3.40
C GLY A 67 -0.18 3.91 2.75
N VAL A 68 0.71 4.22 1.82
CA VAL A 68 1.57 3.24 1.15
C VAL A 68 3.00 3.69 1.22
N ASP A 69 3.91 2.74 1.27
CA ASP A 69 5.34 2.97 1.32
C ASP A 69 6.01 2.14 0.23
N VAL A 70 6.95 2.74 -0.49
CA VAL A 70 7.64 2.07 -1.58
C VAL A 70 9.13 2.36 -1.50
N SER A 71 9.92 1.37 -1.86
CA SER A 71 11.38 1.50 -1.91
C SER A 71 11.92 0.99 -3.24
N SER A 72 12.17 -0.31 -3.35
CA SER A 72 12.75 -0.87 -4.57
C SER A 72 11.84 -0.74 -5.79
N GLY A 73 10.52 -0.66 -5.58
CA GLY A 73 9.56 -0.57 -6.67
C GLY A 73 9.68 0.68 -7.53
N VAL A 74 10.40 1.69 -7.08
CA VAL A 74 10.67 2.92 -7.85
C VAL A 74 12.15 3.12 -8.15
N GLU A 75 12.95 2.08 -7.98
CA GLU A 75 14.37 2.13 -8.36
C GLU A 75 14.56 1.96 -9.85
N ALA A 76 15.67 2.50 -10.35
CA ALA A 76 16.04 2.36 -11.75
C ALA A 76 16.19 0.88 -12.13
N LEU A 77 15.73 0.54 -13.34
CA LEU A 77 15.72 -0.84 -13.85
C LEU A 77 16.94 -1.20 -14.71
N ASP A 78 17.97 -0.36 -14.67
CA ASP A 78 19.16 -0.57 -15.53
C ASP A 78 20.09 -1.67 -15.03
N GLY A 79 19.82 -2.26 -13.88
CA GLY A 79 20.66 -3.29 -13.29
C GLY A 79 21.99 -2.78 -12.72
N LYS A 80 22.29 -1.49 -12.90
CA LYS A 80 23.57 -0.88 -12.46
C LYS A 80 23.36 0.10 -11.31
N SER A 81 22.15 0.62 -11.18
CA SER A 81 21.81 1.69 -10.24
C SER A 81 20.97 1.17 -9.08
N LYS A 82 21.33 0.00 -8.56
CA LYS A 82 20.62 -0.59 -7.43
C LYS A 82 20.59 0.39 -6.26
N GLY A 83 19.41 0.63 -5.73
CA GLY A 83 19.18 1.57 -4.64
C GLY A 83 18.96 3.00 -5.11
N ILE A 84 19.14 3.30 -6.39
CA ILE A 84 18.92 4.64 -6.94
C ILE A 84 17.49 4.76 -7.43
N LYS A 85 16.76 5.73 -6.90
CA LYS A 85 15.38 5.97 -7.28
C LYS A 85 15.30 6.63 -8.66
N ASP A 86 14.29 6.23 -9.44
CA ASP A 86 14.04 6.78 -10.76
C ASP A 86 12.87 7.77 -10.67
N ALA A 87 13.10 9.01 -11.09
CA ALA A 87 12.09 10.06 -11.00
C ALA A 87 10.81 9.72 -11.77
N ASN A 88 10.93 9.10 -12.95
CA ASN A 88 9.76 8.69 -13.73
C ASN A 88 8.95 7.60 -13.02
N ARG A 89 9.63 6.65 -12.42
CA ARG A 89 8.97 5.58 -11.68
C ARG A 89 8.27 6.12 -10.44
N ILE A 90 8.85 7.09 -9.76
CA ILE A 90 8.20 7.79 -8.63
C ILE A 90 6.94 8.49 -9.12
N ARG A 91 7.01 9.23 -10.23
CA ARG A 91 5.84 9.92 -10.80
C ARG A 91 4.72 8.94 -11.17
N GLN A 92 5.07 7.82 -11.79
CA GLN A 92 4.11 6.79 -12.15
C GLN A 92 3.44 6.20 -10.91
N PHE A 93 4.23 5.92 -9.88
CA PHE A 93 3.70 5.38 -8.62
C PHE A 93 2.69 6.36 -8.00
N VAL A 94 3.06 7.62 -7.86
CA VAL A 94 2.19 8.65 -7.28
C VAL A 94 0.93 8.83 -8.14
N ALA A 95 1.06 8.80 -9.47
CA ALA A 95 -0.08 8.92 -10.36
C ALA A 95 -1.08 7.76 -10.16
N GLU A 96 -0.59 6.55 -9.97
CA GLU A 96 -1.46 5.40 -9.74
C GLU A 96 -2.17 5.47 -8.39
N VAL A 97 -1.49 5.96 -7.35
CA VAL A 97 -2.11 6.18 -6.04
C VAL A 97 -3.20 7.26 -6.16
N THR A 98 -2.91 8.35 -6.82
CA THR A 98 -3.84 9.46 -7.02
C THR A 98 -5.08 8.99 -7.79
N LEU A 99 -4.88 8.20 -8.83
CA LEU A 99 -5.99 7.65 -9.63
C LEU A 99 -6.87 6.73 -8.79
N ALA A 100 -6.26 5.85 -8.00
CA ALA A 100 -7.00 4.94 -7.13
C ALA A 100 -7.81 5.70 -6.08
N ASP A 101 -7.24 6.72 -5.49
CA ASP A 101 -7.94 7.57 -4.53
C ASP A 101 -9.11 8.31 -5.18
N SER A 102 -8.94 8.80 -6.40
CA SER A 102 -10.00 9.43 -7.15
C SER A 102 -11.17 8.48 -7.39
N ASP A 103 -10.88 7.24 -7.74
CA ASP A 103 -11.91 6.22 -7.93
C ASP A 103 -12.70 5.97 -6.64
N LEU A 104 -12.00 5.89 -5.51
CA LEU A 104 -12.62 5.70 -4.22
C LEU A 104 -13.45 6.92 -3.80
N ASN A 105 -12.98 8.13 -4.07
CA ASN A 105 -13.71 9.36 -3.79
C ASN A 105 -15.01 9.45 -4.60
N MET A 106 -14.97 9.08 -5.86
CA MET A 106 -16.17 9.07 -6.70
C MET A 106 -17.22 8.10 -6.17
N LYS A 107 -16.81 6.94 -5.68
CA LYS A 107 -17.72 6.00 -5.03
C LYS A 107 -18.26 6.53 -3.70
N ALA A 108 -17.42 7.22 -2.94
CA ALA A 108 -17.79 7.81 -1.66
C ALA A 108 -18.76 8.96 -1.83
N ASP A 109 -18.64 9.78 -2.89
CA ASP A 109 -19.54 10.89 -3.19
C ASP A 109 -20.99 10.42 -3.39
N HIS A 110 -21.18 9.21 -3.88
CA HIS A 110 -22.51 8.62 -3.98
C HIS A 110 -23.12 8.31 -2.62
N ASN A 111 -22.29 8.17 -1.59
CA ASN A 111 -22.71 7.81 -0.25
C ASN A 111 -22.54 8.97 0.73
N ALA A 112 -22.30 10.15 0.25
CA ALA A 112 -22.13 11.41 0.99
C ALA A 112 -21.02 11.36 2.07
N ASN A 113 -19.97 12.07 1.92
CA ASN A 113 -19.07 12.52 2.96
C ASN A 113 -17.79 11.79 3.22
N ALA A 114 -17.17 11.25 2.29
CA ALA A 114 -15.79 10.97 2.63
C ALA A 114 -14.95 12.13 2.18
N GLY A 115 -14.51 12.93 3.10
CA GLY A 115 -13.38 13.79 2.84
C GLY A 115 -12.17 12.90 2.70
N TYR A 116 -11.55 12.91 1.56
CA TYR A 116 -10.29 12.23 1.37
C TYR A 116 -9.16 13.19 1.39
N VAL A 117 -8.17 12.87 2.20
CA VAL A 117 -6.90 13.56 2.18
C VAL A 117 -5.85 12.53 1.81
N LEU A 118 -5.09 12.79 0.81
CA LEU A 118 -3.92 12.00 0.49
C LEU A 118 -2.79 12.22 1.47
#